data_449e4e1dcd3990ba5cb5315e2715d135
#
_entry.id   449e4e1dcd3990ba5cb5315e2715d135
#
_cell.length_a   1.000
_cell.length_b   1.000
_cell.length_c   1.000
_cell.angle_alpha   90.00
_cell.angle_beta   90.00
_cell.angle_gamma   90.00
#
_symmetry.space_group_name_H-M   'P 1'
#
loop_
_entity.id
_entity.type
_entity.pdbx_description
1 polymer ?
#
loop_
_entity_poly.entity_id
_entity_poly.type
_entity_poly.pdbx_seq_one_letter_code
_entity_poly.pdbx_strand_id
1 'polypeptide(L)' 'MRYEYTVTKEGGEAEIMEAMSWKKMLKSLLLKYPKFNGWASYFNKHGHQQVKAIHEGKLVYERKRN' A
#
# COMPACT_ATOMS: atom_id res chain seq x y z
N MET A 1 15.65 1.00 -7.05
CA MET A 1 15.15 1.93 -6.03
C MET A 1 13.98 1.31 -5.28
N ARG A 2 14.02 1.38 -3.96
CA ARG A 2 12.96 0.80 -3.14
C ARG A 2 12.13 1.89 -2.49
N TYR A 3 10.85 1.62 -2.35
CA TYR A 3 9.92 2.51 -1.65
C TYR A 3 9.46 1.86 -0.37
N GLU A 4 9.25 2.68 0.64
CA GLU A 4 8.62 2.21 1.87
C GLU A 4 7.13 2.47 1.79
N TYR A 5 6.35 1.44 2.04
CA TYR A 5 4.90 1.51 2.03
C TYR A 5 4.41 1.32 3.46
N THR A 6 3.64 2.28 3.95
CA THR A 6 2.98 2.13 5.24
C THR A 6 1.61 1.52 4.98
N VAL A 7 1.46 0.27 5.33
CA VAL A 7 0.25 -0.49 5.08
C VAL A 7 -0.52 -0.58 6.39
N THR A 8 -1.71 0.00 6.42
CA THR A 8 -2.54 0.02 7.62
C THR A 8 -3.73 -0.90 7.43
N LYS A 9 -3.81 -1.91 8.26
CA LYS A 9 -4.92 -2.85 8.24
C LYS A 9 -6.14 -2.21 8.89
N GLU A 10 -7.32 -2.49 8.36
CA GLU A 10 -8.56 -2.08 8.97
C GLU A 10 -8.61 -2.67 10.39
N GLY A 11 -8.82 -1.82 11.37
CA GLY A 11 -8.70 -2.23 12.76
C GLY A 11 -7.49 -1.64 13.47
N GLY A 12 -6.60 -0.96 12.73
CA GLY A 12 -5.60 -0.11 13.33
C GLY A 12 -4.15 -0.53 13.33
N GLU A 13 -3.81 -1.72 12.88
CA GLU A 13 -2.40 -2.12 12.83
C GLU A 13 -1.74 -1.61 11.55
N ALA A 14 -0.57 -1.01 11.70
CA ALA A 14 0.23 -0.54 10.58
C ALA A 14 1.51 -1.34 10.48
N GLU A 15 1.94 -1.60 9.25
CA GLU A 15 3.15 -2.35 8.98
C GLU A 15 3.90 -1.65 7.86
N ILE A 16 5.21 -1.59 7.95
CA ILE A 16 6.03 -1.00 6.91
C ILE A 16 6.55 -2.11 6.02
N MET A 17 6.32 -1.97 4.71
CA MET A 17 6.80 -2.92 3.72
C MET A 17 7.67 -2.18 2.72
N GLU A 18 8.74 -2.81 2.26
CA GLU A 18 9.59 -2.26 1.23
C GLU A 18 9.44 -3.05 -0.05
N ALA A 19 9.35 -2.36 -1.17
CA ALA A 19 9.31 -3.02 -2.47
C ALA A 19 9.77 -2.06 -3.55
N MET A 20 10.12 -2.60 -4.70
CA MET A 20 10.59 -1.79 -5.82
C MET A 20 9.45 -1.12 -6.58
N SER A 21 8.24 -1.61 -6.43
CA SER A 21 7.08 -1.03 -7.09
C SER A 21 5.80 -1.35 -6.30
N TRP A 22 4.75 -0.60 -6.60
CA TRP A 22 3.44 -0.86 -6.00
C TRP A 22 2.96 -2.28 -6.28
N LYS A 23 3.11 -2.74 -7.53
CA LYS A 23 2.67 -4.09 -7.90
C LYS A 23 3.38 -5.15 -7.08
N LYS A 24 4.69 -5.00 -6.87
CA LYS A 24 5.45 -5.96 -6.09
C LYS A 24 5.06 -5.92 -4.63
N MET A 25 4.83 -4.73 -4.09
CA MET A 25 4.38 -4.58 -2.71
C MET A 25 3.01 -5.24 -2.53
N LEU A 26 2.07 -4.95 -3.44
CA LEU A 26 0.73 -5.50 -3.36
C LEU A 26 0.74 -7.02 -3.46
N LYS A 27 1.56 -7.57 -4.36
CA LYS A 27 1.70 -9.01 -4.49
C LYS A 27 2.18 -9.64 -3.19
N SER A 28 3.20 -9.06 -2.56
CA SER A 28 3.71 -9.56 -1.29
C SER A 28 2.66 -9.45 -0.18
N LEU A 29 1.94 -8.33 -0.15
CA LEU A 29 0.89 -8.11 0.83
C LEU A 29 -0.23 -9.15 0.71
N LEU A 30 -0.65 -9.43 -0.51
CA LEU A 30 -1.74 -10.38 -0.75
C LEU A 30 -1.33 -11.84 -0.55
N LEU A 31 -0.04 -12.15 -0.64
CA LEU A 31 0.45 -13.46 -0.27
C LEU A 31 0.31 -13.68 1.23
N LYS A 32 0.48 -12.61 2.00
CA LYS A 32 0.38 -12.65 3.45
C LYS A 32 -1.06 -12.52 3.92
N TYR A 33 -1.83 -11.64 3.27
CA TYR A 33 -3.23 -11.38 3.61
C TYR A 33 -4.06 -11.35 2.33
N PRO A 34 -4.53 -12.52 1.83
CA PRO A 34 -5.22 -12.60 0.53
C PRO A 34 -6.47 -11.73 0.39
N LYS A 35 -7.14 -11.44 1.50
CA LYS A 35 -8.33 -10.58 1.48
C LYS A 35 -8.10 -9.35 2.34
N PHE A 36 -6.96 -8.71 2.12
CA PHE A 36 -6.58 -7.54 2.89
C PHE A 36 -7.61 -6.41 2.77
N ASN A 37 -7.95 -5.80 3.90
CA ASN A 37 -8.79 -4.61 3.96
C ASN A 37 -8.02 -3.54 4.69
N GLY A 38 -7.91 -2.36 4.09
CA GLY A 38 -7.19 -1.26 4.69
C GLY A 38 -6.69 -0.30 3.63
N TRP A 39 -5.56 0.30 3.90
CA TRP A 39 -4.98 1.24 2.94
C TRP A 39 -3.46 1.19 3.03
N ALA A 40 -2.82 1.71 1.99
CA ALA A 40 -1.38 1.82 1.95
C ALA A 40 -1.00 3.22 1.50
N SER A 41 0.04 3.76 2.08
CA SER A 41 0.54 5.07 1.69
C SER A 41 2.06 5.01 1.48
N TYR A 42 2.54 5.86 0.60
CA TYR A 42 3.96 5.94 0.32
C TYR A 42 4.27 7.27 -0.35
N PHE A 43 5.53 7.63 -0.42
CA PHE A 43 5.98 8.80 -1.17
C PHE A 43 6.65 8.31 -2.45
N ASN A 44 6.21 8.86 -3.58
CA ASN A 44 6.81 8.50 -4.86
C ASN A 44 8.18 9.16 -5.03
N LYS A 45 8.82 8.93 -6.17
CA LYS A 45 10.15 9.47 -6.42
C LYS A 45 10.22 11.00 -6.45
N HIS A 46 9.07 11.65 -6.61
CA HIS A 46 8.97 13.11 -6.60
C HIS A 46 8.64 13.67 -5.21
N GLY A 47 8.54 12.80 -4.21
CA GLY A 47 8.20 13.21 -2.85
C GLY A 47 6.73 13.48 -2.61
N HIS A 48 5.87 13.09 -3.55
CA HIS A 48 4.41 13.26 -3.40
C HIS A 48 3.82 12.04 -2.74
N GLN A 49 2.96 12.27 -1.75
CA GLN A 49 2.29 11.17 -1.05
C GLN A 49 1.21 10.55 -1.92
N GLN A 50 1.20 9.23 -1.95
CA GLN A 50 0.18 8.44 -2.64
C GLN A 50 -0.54 7.61 -1.59
N VAL A 51 -1.87 7.57 -1.65
CA VAL A 51 -2.67 6.78 -0.74
C VAL A 51 -3.62 5.91 -1.57
N LYS A 52 -3.64 4.62 -1.28
CA LYS A 52 -4.47 3.66 -2.01
C LYS A 52 -5.22 2.80 -1.02
N ALA A 53 -6.53 2.69 -1.19
CA ALA A 53 -7.36 1.85 -0.34
C ALA A 53 -7.59 0.50 -1.01
N ILE A 54 -7.57 -0.54 -0.20
CA ILE A 54 -7.70 -1.93 -0.67
C ILE A 54 -8.87 -2.57 0.07
N HIS A 55 -9.74 -3.23 -0.67
CA HIS A 55 -10.87 -3.94 -0.10
C HIS A 55 -10.91 -5.36 -0.63
N GLU A 56 -10.85 -6.34 0.27
CA GLU A 56 -10.80 -7.76 -0.04
C GLU A 56 -9.73 -8.10 -1.09
N GLY A 57 -8.57 -7.48 -0.95
CA GLY A 57 -7.44 -7.73 -1.82
C GLY A 57 -7.49 -6.98 -3.14
N LYS A 58 -8.45 -6.08 -3.34
CA LYS A 58 -8.58 -5.31 -4.57
C LYS A 58 -8.43 -3.82 -4.32
N LEU A 59 -7.73 -3.15 -5.21
CA LEU A 59 -7.59 -1.69 -5.15
C LEU A 59 -8.94 -1.06 -5.48
N VAL A 60 -9.49 -0.27 -4.53
CA VAL A 60 -10.79 0.36 -4.71
C VAL A 60 -10.74 1.88 -4.69
N TYR A 61 -9.62 2.44 -4.27
CA TYR A 61 -9.48 3.88 -4.21
C TYR A 61 -8.03 4.26 -4.34
N GLU A 62 -7.77 5.31 -5.10
CA GLU A 62 -6.42 5.81 -5.27
C GLU A 62 -6.46 7.34 -5.17
N ARG A 63 -5.67 7.88 -4.25
CA ARG A 63 -5.55 9.33 -4.09
C ARG A 63 -4.13 9.74 -4.40
N LYS A 64 -3.99 10.72 -5.28
CA LYS A 64 -2.70 11.29 -5.64
C LYS A 64 -2.64 12.74 -5.18
N ARG A 65 -1.53 13.10 -4.57
CA ARG A 65 -1.28 14.48 -4.15
C ARG A 65 -0.02 14.96 -4.85
N ASN A 66 -0.14 16.05 -5.52
CA ASN A 66 0.98 16.68 -6.21
C ASN A 66 1.46 17.89 -5.42
#